data_38d0d57108292a9f350e4f23e6733edc
#
_entry.id   38d0d57108292a9f350e4f23e6733edc
#
_cell.length_a   1.000
_cell.length_b   1.000
_cell.length_c   1.000
_cell.angle_alpha   90.00
_cell.angle_beta   90.00
_cell.angle_gamma   90.00
#
_symmetry.space_group_name_H-M   'P 1'
#
loop_
_entity.id
_entity.type
_entity.pdbx_description
1 polymer ?
#
loop_
_entity_poly.entity_id
_entity_poly.type
_entity_poly.pdbx_seq_one_letter_code
_entity_poly.pdbx_strand_id
1 'polypeptide(L)'
;MLMVLGLFVFERRTLPYQSMQYSKDYRWASNDRIGRPPAYQYLGEGETTRTLSGVLYPEITGGRLSLTAIELMADEGRAWPLIDGTGMIHGMYVIDKVTHTHTELFSDGAARKIEFSLSLKRVDKSLAAIYGDLKTQADNLVTSAGDWLGGLAG
;
A
#
# COMPACT_ATOMS: atom_id res chain seq x y z
N MET A 1 14.99 5.88 1.06
CA MET A 1 13.77 5.25 0.55
C MET A 1 13.53 3.96 1.32
N LEU A 2 12.38 3.86 1.94
CA LEU A 2 12.02 2.67 2.72
C LEU A 2 11.24 1.66 1.88
N MET A 3 10.31 2.14 1.06
CA MET A 3 9.42 1.31 0.26
C MET A 3 8.73 2.16 -0.80
N VAL A 4 8.29 1.56 -1.89
CA VAL A 4 7.49 2.21 -2.94
C VAL A 4 6.22 1.40 -3.16
N LEU A 5 5.09 2.08 -3.14
CA LEU A 5 3.79 1.52 -3.52
C LEU A 5 3.27 2.30 -4.74
N GLY A 6 3.37 1.68 -5.92
CA GLY A 6 3.05 2.37 -7.16
C GLY A 6 3.92 3.61 -7.37
N LEU A 7 3.31 4.77 -7.33
CA LEU A 7 4.01 6.06 -7.47
C LEU A 7 4.34 6.72 -6.13
N PHE A 8 3.88 6.14 -5.03
CA PHE A 8 4.12 6.70 -3.69
C PHE A 8 5.38 6.12 -3.05
N VAL A 9 6.27 6.99 -2.62
CA VAL A 9 7.54 6.62 -1.98
C VAL A 9 7.42 6.84 -0.47
N PHE A 10 7.62 5.77 0.30
CA PHE A 10 7.70 5.86 1.76
C PHE A 10 9.12 6.24 2.15
N GLU A 11 9.26 7.41 2.75
CA GLU A 11 10.53 7.92 3.26
C GLU A 11 10.28 8.84 4.46
N ARG A 12 11.36 9.33 5.07
CA ARG A 12 11.25 10.18 6.27
C ARG A 12 10.44 11.45 6.07
N ARG A 13 10.39 11.98 4.84
CA ARG A 13 9.67 13.22 4.50
C ARG A 13 8.23 12.99 4.08
N THR A 14 7.87 11.79 3.70
CA THR A 14 6.52 11.44 3.27
C THR A 14 5.77 10.73 4.39
N LEU A 15 5.89 9.42 4.46
CA LEU A 15 5.19 8.60 5.45
C LEU A 15 6.17 7.60 6.06
N PRO A 16 6.93 8.02 7.11
CA PRO A 16 7.91 7.13 7.72
C PRO A 16 7.21 6.07 8.57
N TYR A 17 7.15 4.85 8.09
CA TYR A 17 6.67 3.77 8.94
C TYR A 17 7.79 3.29 9.87
N GLN A 18 7.41 2.99 11.10
CA GLN A 18 8.32 2.51 12.15
C GLN A 18 8.24 1.00 12.33
N SER A 19 7.10 0.42 11.99
CA SER A 19 6.91 -1.01 12.04
C SER A 19 6.14 -1.50 10.81
N MET A 20 6.47 -2.72 10.41
CA MET A 20 5.74 -3.44 9.36
C MET A 20 5.40 -4.82 9.88
N GLN A 21 4.12 -5.14 9.88
CA GLN A 21 3.64 -6.47 10.21
C GLN A 21 3.28 -7.19 8.91
N TYR A 22 3.83 -8.37 8.73
CA TYR A 22 3.52 -9.24 7.60
C TYR A 22 2.71 -10.43 8.09
N SER A 23 1.58 -10.69 7.45
CA SER A 23 0.73 -11.83 7.74
C SER A 23 0.39 -12.55 6.44
N LYS A 24 0.51 -13.86 6.46
CA LYS A 24 0.14 -14.70 5.33
C LYS A 24 -0.66 -15.88 5.85
N ASP A 25 -1.85 -16.04 5.33
CA ASP A 25 -2.74 -17.14 5.69
C ASP A 25 -2.60 -18.29 4.69
N TYR A 26 -2.85 -19.50 5.17
CA TYR A 26 -2.89 -20.71 4.36
C TYR A 26 -4.21 -21.39 4.57
N ARG A 27 -4.80 -21.88 3.48
CA ARG A 27 -6.11 -22.51 3.53
C ARG A 27 -5.98 -24.02 3.62
N TRP A 28 -6.57 -24.59 4.66
CA TRP A 28 -6.63 -26.01 4.90
C TRP A 28 -8.09 -26.46 5.09
N ALA A 29 -8.53 -27.43 4.31
CA ALA A 29 -9.82 -28.07 4.55
C ALA A 29 -9.65 -29.17 5.60
N SER A 30 -10.58 -29.23 6.53
CA SER A 30 -10.65 -30.25 7.57
C SER A 30 -11.81 -31.20 7.27
N ASN A 31 -11.54 -32.49 7.23
CA ASN A 31 -12.55 -33.52 7.09
C ASN A 31 -12.60 -34.38 8.37
N ASP A 32 -13.71 -34.32 9.08
CA ASP A 32 -13.90 -35.09 10.29
C ASP A 32 -14.03 -36.56 9.96
N ARG A 33 -13.39 -37.41 10.79
CA ARG A 33 -13.46 -38.88 10.66
C ARG A 33 -13.87 -39.49 11.98
N ILE A 34 -14.72 -40.51 11.90
CA ILE A 34 -15.19 -41.22 13.09
C ILE A 34 -14.05 -42.04 13.69
N GLY A 35 -13.76 -41.84 14.99
CA GLY A 35 -12.74 -42.57 15.73
C GLY A 35 -11.30 -42.31 15.32
N ARG A 36 -11.03 -41.27 14.54
CA ARG A 36 -9.68 -40.82 14.07
C ARG A 36 -9.55 -39.34 14.11
N PRO A 37 -8.31 -38.81 14.20
CA PRO A 37 -8.08 -37.35 14.05
C PRO A 37 -8.58 -36.85 12.68
N PRO A 38 -9.04 -35.58 12.57
CA PRO A 38 -9.48 -35.01 11.29
C PRO A 38 -8.37 -35.09 10.23
N ALA A 39 -8.77 -35.35 8.99
CA ALA A 39 -7.86 -35.28 7.86
C ALA A 39 -7.81 -33.85 7.33
N TYR A 40 -6.61 -33.34 7.03
CA TYR A 40 -6.41 -32.00 6.49
C TYR A 40 -5.94 -32.07 5.05
N GLN A 41 -6.48 -31.17 4.23
CA GLN A 41 -6.09 -31.04 2.85
C GLN A 41 -5.67 -29.58 2.59
N TYR A 42 -4.49 -29.40 2.00
CA TYR A 42 -3.99 -28.07 1.64
C TYR A 42 -4.74 -27.54 0.42
N LEU A 43 -5.38 -26.38 0.55
CA LEU A 43 -6.14 -25.73 -0.52
C LEU A 43 -5.40 -24.60 -1.22
N GLY A 44 -4.23 -24.22 -0.71
CA GLY A 44 -3.41 -23.16 -1.27
C GLY A 44 -3.22 -21.98 -0.33
N GLU A 45 -2.57 -20.95 -0.85
CA GLU A 45 -2.33 -19.70 -0.12
C GLU A 45 -3.63 -18.93 0.07
N GLY A 46 -3.82 -18.38 1.27
CA GLY A 46 -4.90 -17.47 1.59
C GLY A 46 -4.49 -16.03 1.35
N GLU A 47 -4.94 -15.14 2.24
CA GLU A 47 -4.63 -13.72 2.14
C GLU A 47 -3.21 -13.41 2.62
N THR A 48 -2.57 -12.45 1.94
CA THR A 48 -1.33 -11.86 2.40
C THR A 48 -1.59 -10.39 2.70
N THR A 49 -1.33 -9.98 3.94
CA THR A 49 -1.55 -8.63 4.42
C THR A 49 -0.25 -8.04 4.95
N ARG A 50 0.00 -6.78 4.64
CA ARG A 50 1.09 -5.99 5.23
C ARG A 50 0.48 -4.78 5.91
N THR A 51 0.82 -4.58 7.17
CA THR A 51 0.38 -3.41 7.93
C THR A 51 1.59 -2.56 8.27
N LEU A 52 1.57 -1.33 7.79
CA LEU A 52 2.61 -0.34 8.06
C LEU A 52 2.06 0.63 9.10
N SER A 53 2.79 0.84 10.18
CA SER A 53 2.41 1.80 11.20
C SER A 53 3.57 2.69 11.60
N GLY A 54 3.23 3.92 11.95
CA GLY A 54 4.22 4.90 12.35
C GLY A 54 3.58 6.15 12.93
N VAL A 55 4.43 7.11 13.23
CA VAL A 55 4.03 8.39 13.82
C VAL A 55 4.56 9.52 12.95
N LEU A 56 3.69 10.47 12.68
CA LEU A 56 4.03 11.71 11.98
C LEU A 56 4.02 12.87 12.95
N TYR A 57 5.00 13.73 12.82
CA TYR A 57 5.04 15.04 13.46
C TYR A 57 4.99 16.11 12.36
N PRO A 58 3.80 16.61 11.99
CA PRO A 58 3.62 17.47 10.81
C PRO A 58 4.52 18.70 10.75
N GLU A 59 4.90 19.24 11.91
CA GLU A 59 5.81 20.38 11.99
C GLU A 59 7.26 20.04 11.64
N ILE A 60 7.67 18.81 11.91
CA ILE A 60 9.07 18.35 11.77
C ILE A 60 9.25 17.55 10.50
N THR A 61 8.38 16.57 10.27
CA THR A 61 8.51 15.61 9.18
C THR A 61 7.57 15.90 8.00
N GLY A 62 6.57 16.78 8.18
CA GLY A 62 5.48 16.94 7.21
C GLY A 62 4.56 15.73 7.24
N GLY A 63 3.99 15.36 6.11
CA GLY A 63 3.25 14.11 5.96
C GLY A 63 1.73 14.20 5.89
N ARG A 64 1.12 15.36 6.17
CA ARG A 64 -0.34 15.53 5.99
C ARG A 64 -0.77 15.32 4.55
N LEU A 65 -0.04 15.93 3.62
CA LEU A 65 -0.29 15.77 2.17
C LEU A 65 -0.01 14.33 1.73
N SER A 66 0.94 13.66 2.37
CA SER A 66 1.25 12.26 2.09
C SER A 66 0.11 11.32 2.50
N LEU A 67 -0.51 11.57 3.65
CA LEU A 67 -1.71 10.81 4.06
C LEU A 67 -2.86 11.03 3.07
N THR A 68 -3.08 12.27 2.62
CA THR A 68 -4.08 12.58 1.61
C THR A 68 -3.78 11.87 0.28
N ALA A 69 -2.52 11.84 -0.13
CA ALA A 69 -2.11 11.13 -1.35
C ALA A 69 -2.39 9.62 -1.26
N ILE A 70 -2.12 9.00 -0.12
CA ILE A 70 -2.42 7.59 0.11
C ILE A 70 -3.94 7.34 0.08
N GLU A 71 -4.73 8.22 0.70
CA GLU A 71 -6.19 8.11 0.67
C GLU A 71 -6.74 8.23 -0.76
N LEU A 72 -6.21 9.16 -1.56
CA LEU A 72 -6.58 9.29 -2.97
C LEU A 72 -6.25 8.04 -3.78
N MET A 73 -5.08 7.43 -3.54
CA MET A 73 -4.72 6.16 -4.16
C MET A 73 -5.68 5.04 -3.76
N ALA A 74 -6.09 5.00 -2.49
CA ALA A 74 -7.06 4.03 -2.00
C ALA A 74 -8.43 4.22 -2.65
N ASP A 75 -8.86 5.46 -2.83
CA ASP A 75 -10.15 5.80 -3.45
C ASP A 75 -10.23 5.40 -4.93
N GLU A 76 -9.10 5.34 -5.61
CA GLU A 76 -9.05 4.84 -6.99
C GLU A 76 -9.43 3.36 -7.11
N GLY A 77 -9.30 2.58 -6.04
CA GLY A 77 -9.63 1.15 -6.03
C GLY A 77 -8.75 0.29 -6.93
N ARG A 78 -7.50 0.69 -7.14
CA ARG A 78 -6.54 0.00 -8.00
C ARG A 78 -5.52 -0.77 -7.19
N ALA A 79 -4.93 -1.79 -7.82
CA ALA A 79 -3.77 -2.47 -7.30
C ALA A 79 -2.49 -1.72 -7.70
N TRP A 80 -1.51 -1.70 -6.80
CA TRP A 80 -0.24 -1.00 -6.97
C TRP A 80 0.92 -1.95 -6.72
N PRO A 81 1.99 -1.90 -7.52
CA PRO A 81 3.17 -2.72 -7.25
C PRO A 81 3.88 -2.25 -5.97
N LEU A 82 4.27 -3.18 -5.12
CA LEU A 82 5.00 -2.91 -3.89
C LEU A 82 6.46 -3.33 -4.06
N ILE A 83 7.36 -2.37 -3.92
CA ILE A 83 8.81 -2.56 -4.06
C ILE A 83 9.48 -2.05 -2.78
N ASP A 84 10.32 -2.86 -2.16
CA ASP A 84 11.04 -2.43 -0.97
C ASP A 84 12.33 -1.65 -1.31
N GLY A 85 12.99 -1.12 -0.28
CA GLY A 85 14.20 -0.33 -0.45
C GLY A 85 15.40 -1.10 -1.00
N THR A 86 15.35 -2.44 -1.01
CA THR A 86 16.37 -3.30 -1.60
C THR A 86 16.14 -3.58 -3.09
N GLY A 87 15.00 -3.12 -3.63
CA GLY A 87 14.60 -3.35 -5.01
C GLY A 87 13.79 -4.63 -5.23
N MET A 88 13.47 -5.37 -4.17
CA MET A 88 12.65 -6.57 -4.26
C MET A 88 11.18 -6.21 -4.51
N ILE A 89 10.59 -6.84 -5.52
CA ILE A 89 9.18 -6.67 -5.87
C ILE A 89 8.35 -7.71 -5.11
N HIS A 90 7.40 -7.25 -4.30
CA HIS A 90 6.57 -8.12 -3.46
C HIS A 90 5.25 -8.55 -4.11
N GLY A 91 4.86 -7.92 -5.21
CA GLY A 91 3.62 -8.20 -5.93
C GLY A 91 2.71 -6.98 -6.01
N MET A 92 1.47 -7.21 -6.43
CA MET A 92 0.45 -6.17 -6.53
C MET A 92 -0.38 -6.13 -5.25
N TYR A 93 -0.48 -4.95 -4.67
CA TYR A 93 -1.20 -4.71 -3.42
C TYR A 93 -2.30 -3.66 -3.61
N VAL A 94 -3.41 -3.87 -2.94
CA VAL A 94 -4.45 -2.85 -2.79
C VAL A 94 -4.36 -2.25 -1.40
N ILE A 95 -4.77 -1.00 -1.28
CA ILE A 95 -4.90 -0.34 0.02
C ILE A 95 -6.25 -0.77 0.59
N ASP A 96 -6.22 -1.59 1.63
CA ASP A 96 -7.41 -2.14 2.27
C ASP A 96 -7.99 -1.17 3.29
N LYS A 97 -7.12 -0.56 4.11
CA LYS A 97 -7.54 0.33 5.18
C LYS A 97 -6.46 1.37 5.49
N VAL A 98 -6.90 2.59 5.69
CA VAL A 98 -6.06 3.69 6.20
C VAL A 98 -6.67 4.19 7.51
N THR A 99 -5.89 4.19 8.56
CA THR A 99 -6.31 4.70 9.88
C THR A 99 -5.29 5.73 10.35
N HIS A 100 -5.77 6.85 10.84
CA HIS A 100 -4.90 7.81 11.51
C HIS A 100 -5.60 8.43 12.71
N THR A 101 -4.83 8.66 13.77
CA THR A 101 -5.29 9.26 15.01
C THR A 101 -4.50 10.53 15.25
N HIS A 102 -5.20 11.64 15.41
CA HIS A 102 -4.63 12.95 15.66
C HIS A 102 -4.61 13.20 17.17
N THR A 103 -3.43 13.49 17.70
CA THR A 103 -3.24 13.77 19.13
C THR A 103 -2.43 15.04 19.33
N GLU A 104 -2.38 15.53 20.55
CA GLU A 104 -1.64 16.75 20.92
C GLU A 104 -2.05 17.93 20.04
N LEU A 105 -3.35 18.23 19.99
CA LEU A 105 -3.92 19.29 19.16
C LEU A 105 -3.48 20.68 19.59
N PHE A 106 -3.22 21.55 18.61
CA PHE A 106 -3.09 22.99 18.83
C PHE A 106 -4.45 23.63 19.10
N SER A 107 -4.44 24.89 19.54
CA SER A 107 -5.66 25.66 19.78
C SER A 107 -6.52 25.87 18.53
N ASP A 108 -5.93 25.79 17.35
CA ASP A 108 -6.64 25.84 16.05
C ASP A 108 -7.16 24.49 15.57
N GLY A 109 -6.97 23.42 16.36
CA GLY A 109 -7.39 22.06 16.02
C GLY A 109 -6.41 21.28 15.17
N ALA A 110 -5.26 21.87 14.78
CA ALA A 110 -4.24 21.15 14.03
C ALA A 110 -3.51 20.14 14.93
N ALA A 111 -3.26 18.94 14.43
CA ALA A 111 -2.57 17.92 15.20
C ALA A 111 -1.05 18.14 15.19
N ARG A 112 -0.43 18.01 16.35
CA ARG A 112 1.03 17.99 16.51
C ARG A 112 1.60 16.60 16.23
N LYS A 113 0.83 15.57 16.52
CA LYS A 113 1.20 14.17 16.40
C LYS A 113 0.08 13.42 15.68
N ILE A 114 0.43 12.67 14.65
CA ILE A 114 -0.50 11.81 13.93
C ILE A 114 0.06 10.39 13.94
N GLU A 115 -0.68 9.48 14.56
CA GLU A 115 -0.39 8.04 14.48
C GLU A 115 -1.16 7.48 13.30
N PHE A 116 -0.47 6.77 12.40
CA PHE A 116 -1.11 6.18 11.23
C PHE A 116 -0.89 4.67 11.18
N SER A 117 -1.84 3.99 10.56
CA SER A 117 -1.75 2.58 10.23
C SER A 117 -2.31 2.38 8.82
N LEU A 118 -1.53 1.74 7.97
CA LEU A 118 -1.88 1.45 6.59
C LEU A 118 -1.88 -0.06 6.39
N SER A 119 -3.03 -0.62 6.03
CA SER A 119 -3.17 -2.04 5.74
C SER A 119 -3.21 -2.25 4.24
N LEU A 120 -2.31 -3.10 3.75
CA LEU A 120 -2.18 -3.48 2.35
C LEU A 120 -2.49 -4.96 2.20
N LYS A 121 -3.22 -5.31 1.14
CA LYS A 121 -3.59 -6.68 0.83
C LYS A 121 -3.08 -7.05 -0.55
N ARG A 122 -2.37 -8.18 -0.64
CA ARG A 122 -1.86 -8.66 -1.93
C ARG A 122 -2.97 -9.29 -2.75
N VAL A 123 -3.11 -8.84 -4.02
CA VAL A 123 -4.13 -9.36 -4.94
C VAL A 123 -3.52 -10.16 -6.08
N ASP A 124 -2.26 -9.88 -6.44
CA ASP A 124 -1.53 -10.61 -7.47
C ASP A 124 -0.05 -10.59 -7.14
N LYS A 125 0.63 -11.67 -7.46
CA LYS A 125 2.08 -11.80 -7.30
C LYS A 125 2.81 -12.00 -8.63
N SER A 126 2.09 -11.99 -9.76
CA SER A 126 2.70 -12.21 -11.07
C SER A 126 3.49 -10.98 -11.52
N LEU A 127 4.68 -11.22 -12.07
CA LEU A 127 5.48 -10.16 -12.67
C LEU A 127 4.79 -9.57 -13.91
N ALA A 128 4.05 -10.36 -14.65
CA ALA A 128 3.32 -9.91 -15.82
C ALA A 128 2.26 -8.85 -15.47
N ALA A 129 1.53 -9.04 -14.38
CA ALA A 129 0.56 -8.05 -13.89
C ALA A 129 1.25 -6.75 -13.47
N ILE A 130 2.40 -6.85 -12.78
CA ILE A 130 3.18 -5.69 -12.36
C ILE A 130 3.68 -4.89 -13.56
N TYR A 131 4.28 -5.56 -14.56
CA TYR A 131 4.77 -4.90 -15.77
C TYR A 131 3.64 -4.29 -16.58
N GLY A 132 2.50 -4.97 -16.67
CA GLY A 132 1.33 -4.46 -17.38
C GLY A 132 0.81 -3.16 -16.74
N ASP A 133 0.74 -3.12 -15.43
CA ASP A 133 0.30 -1.92 -14.70
C ASP A 133 1.29 -0.76 -14.85
N LEU A 134 2.58 -1.01 -14.69
CA LEU A 134 3.62 0.01 -14.87
C LEU A 134 3.63 0.56 -16.29
N LYS A 135 3.45 -0.30 -17.28
CA LYS A 135 3.37 0.11 -18.69
C LYS A 135 2.14 1.01 -18.92
N THR A 136 0.99 0.62 -18.40
CA THR A 136 -0.25 1.43 -18.49
C THR A 136 -0.07 2.80 -17.87
N GLN A 137 0.55 2.88 -16.69
CA GLN A 137 0.84 4.14 -16.02
C GLN A 137 1.79 5.01 -16.87
N ALA A 138 2.84 4.42 -17.43
CA ALA A 138 3.79 5.13 -18.29
C ALA A 138 3.11 5.64 -19.57
N ASP A 139 2.27 4.84 -20.21
CA ASP A 139 1.54 5.22 -21.41
C ASP A 139 0.57 6.38 -21.12
N ASN A 140 -0.11 6.34 -19.97
CA ASN A 140 -0.99 7.43 -19.55
C ASN A 140 -0.24 8.75 -19.32
N LEU A 141 0.94 8.68 -18.72
CA LEU A 141 1.81 9.85 -18.51
C LEU A 141 2.29 10.43 -19.84
N VAL A 142 2.71 9.58 -20.78
CA VAL A 142 3.15 10.00 -22.12
C VAL A 142 1.99 10.65 -22.89
N THR A 143 0.81 10.06 -22.86
CA THR A 143 -0.39 10.62 -23.50
C THR A 143 -0.74 11.98 -22.90
N SER A 144 -0.74 12.12 -21.58
CA SER A 144 -1.01 13.39 -20.91
C SER A 144 0.02 14.47 -21.28
N ALA A 145 1.29 14.12 -21.33
CA ALA A 145 2.35 15.02 -21.76
C ALA A 145 2.20 15.42 -23.24
N GLY A 146 1.85 14.47 -24.10
CA GLY A 146 1.60 14.71 -25.51
C GLY A 146 0.42 15.66 -25.75
N ASP A 147 -0.68 15.48 -25.03
CA ASP A 147 -1.84 16.36 -25.08
C ASP A 147 -1.49 17.79 -24.62
N TRP A 148 -0.71 17.90 -23.55
CA TRP A 148 -0.26 19.18 -23.04
C TRP A 148 0.64 19.91 -24.03
N LEU A 149 1.60 19.23 -24.64
CA LEU A 149 2.49 19.79 -25.67
C LEU A 149 1.74 20.13 -26.95
N GLY A 150 0.76 19.31 -27.34
CA GLY A 150 -0.09 19.57 -28.49
C GLY A 150 -0.92 20.85 -28.31
N GLY A 151 -1.41 21.11 -27.09
CA GLY A 151 -2.09 22.35 -26.73
C GLY A 151 -1.23 23.59 -26.84
N LEU A 152 0.08 23.47 -26.61
CA LEU A 152 1.04 24.58 -26.79
C LEU A 152 1.40 24.82 -28.25
N ALA A 153 1.40 23.80 -29.10
CA ALA A 153 1.73 23.89 -30.51
C ALA A 153 0.57 24.39 -31.37
N GLY A 154 -0.62 24.32 -30.85
CA GLY A 154 -1.84 24.80 -31.48
C GLY A 154 -2.13 26.25 -31.11
#